data_1696d3a19e56f357f58ba949f29a0736
#
_entry.id   1696d3a19e56f357f58ba949f29a0736
#
_cell.length_a   1.000
_cell.length_b   1.000
_cell.length_c   1.000
_cell.angle_alpha   90.00
_cell.angle_beta   90.00
_cell.angle_gamma   90.00
#
_symmetry.space_group_name_H-M   'P 1'
#
loop_
_entity.id
_entity.type
_entity.pdbx_description
1 polymer ?
#
loop_
_entity_poly.entity_id
_entity_poly.type
_entity_poly.pdbx_seq_one_letter_code
_entity_poly.pdbx_strand_id
1 'polypeptide(L)'
;MIVRPGSGGPAEILAVHRPRYDDWTLPKGKCDPGESDEACALREVEEETGLVCELGHEVAAVEYEDRAGRPKRVRYFAMTPREGTEATADNEVDAVRWLTPQEALETLTYRRDVEIAERALAT
;
A
#
# COMPACT_ATOMS: atom_id res chain seq x y z
N MET A 1 1.97 1.71 -2.46
CA MET A 1 1.98 0.23 -2.30
C MET A 1 3.36 -0.32 -2.62
N ILE A 2 3.72 -1.41 -2.01
CA ILE A 2 5.06 -1.98 -2.09
C ILE A 2 5.02 -3.27 -2.90
N VAL A 3 5.83 -3.33 -3.95
CA VAL A 3 5.91 -4.47 -4.87
C VAL A 3 7.33 -5.02 -4.85
N ARG A 4 7.47 -6.33 -4.84
CA ARG A 4 8.77 -7.00 -4.96
C ARG A 4 8.72 -8.13 -5.99
N PRO A 5 9.85 -8.48 -6.61
CA PRO A 5 9.90 -9.66 -7.48
C PRO A 5 9.60 -10.92 -6.67
N GLY A 6 8.86 -11.85 -7.27
CA GLY A 6 8.64 -13.14 -6.66
C GLY A 6 9.89 -14.01 -6.77
N SER A 7 10.03 -14.95 -5.82
CA SER A 7 11.14 -15.90 -5.81
C SER A 7 10.81 -17.08 -6.75
N GLY A 8 11.11 -16.91 -8.04
CA GLY A 8 10.82 -17.91 -9.05
C GLY A 8 9.34 -17.98 -9.46
N GLY A 9 8.56 -16.96 -9.13
CA GLY A 9 7.14 -16.88 -9.45
C GLY A 9 6.71 -15.45 -9.73
N PRO A 10 5.40 -15.16 -9.68
CA PRO A 10 4.89 -13.82 -9.93
C PRO A 10 5.36 -12.82 -8.88
N ALA A 11 5.38 -11.53 -9.25
CA ALA A 11 5.65 -10.46 -8.31
C ALA A 11 4.64 -10.47 -7.17
N GLU A 12 5.05 -9.94 -6.02
CA GLU A 12 4.22 -9.89 -4.82
C GLU A 12 3.99 -8.46 -4.37
N ILE A 13 2.87 -8.23 -3.72
CA ILE A 13 2.50 -6.93 -3.15
C ILE A 13 2.29 -7.07 -1.64
N LEU A 14 2.67 -6.05 -0.88
CA LEU A 14 2.53 -6.09 0.58
C LEU A 14 1.16 -5.60 1.01
N ALA A 15 0.49 -6.41 1.82
CA ALA A 15 -0.76 -6.05 2.48
C ALA A 15 -0.55 -5.92 3.99
N VAL A 16 -1.35 -5.08 4.62
CA VAL A 16 -1.32 -4.86 6.07
C VAL A 16 -2.69 -5.20 6.66
N HIS A 17 -2.68 -5.77 7.86
CA HIS A 17 -3.90 -6.02 8.63
C HIS A 17 -4.07 -4.95 9.68
N ARG A 18 -5.29 -4.36 9.73
CA ARG A 18 -5.65 -3.34 10.72
C ARG A 18 -6.62 -3.95 11.72
N PRO A 19 -6.17 -4.20 12.97
CA PRO A 19 -7.03 -4.87 13.96
C PRO A 19 -8.30 -4.08 14.31
N ARG A 20 -8.23 -2.75 14.27
CA ARG A 20 -9.39 -1.89 14.55
C ARG A 20 -10.55 -2.15 13.60
N TYR A 21 -10.26 -2.46 12.33
CA TYR A 21 -11.27 -2.69 11.29
C TYR A 21 -11.36 -4.16 10.89
N ASP A 22 -10.46 -5.00 11.39
CA ASP A 22 -10.32 -6.40 11.00
C ASP A 22 -10.31 -6.55 9.48
N ASP A 23 -9.45 -5.80 8.82
CA ASP A 23 -9.32 -5.82 7.37
C ASP A 23 -7.88 -5.95 6.89
N TRP A 24 -7.73 -6.38 5.64
CA TRP A 24 -6.47 -6.42 4.93
C TRP A 24 -6.50 -5.36 3.84
N THR A 25 -5.57 -4.43 3.87
CA THR A 25 -5.52 -3.31 2.92
C THR A 25 -4.11 -3.10 2.40
N LEU A 26 -4.01 -2.29 1.34
CA LEU A 26 -2.72 -1.75 0.92
C LEU A 26 -2.32 -0.65 1.91
N PRO A 27 -1.01 -0.53 2.26
CA PRO A 27 -0.56 0.52 3.17
C PRO A 27 -0.88 1.90 2.63
N LYS A 28 -1.50 2.73 3.46
CA LYS A 28 -1.77 4.13 3.14
C LYS A 28 -2.09 4.89 4.42
N GLY A 29 -2.03 6.20 4.38
CA GLY A 29 -2.38 7.04 5.52
C GLY A 29 -2.66 8.46 5.09
N LYS A 30 -2.87 9.32 6.09
CA LYS A 30 -3.18 10.73 5.88
C LYS A 30 -1.91 11.55 5.72
N CYS A 31 -1.91 12.43 4.73
CA CYS A 31 -0.80 13.35 4.52
C CYS A 31 -0.86 14.51 5.50
N ASP A 32 0.30 14.96 5.94
CA ASP A 32 0.43 16.14 6.77
C ASP A 32 0.29 17.41 5.92
N PRO A 33 -0.16 18.53 6.49
CA PRO A 33 -0.23 19.79 5.76
C PRO A 33 1.13 20.17 5.17
N GLY A 34 1.13 20.53 3.89
CA GLY A 34 2.35 20.92 3.19
C GLY A 34 3.21 19.77 2.70
N GLU A 35 2.86 18.54 3.04
CA GLU A 35 3.57 17.35 2.58
C GLU A 35 3.14 16.99 1.15
N SER A 36 4.09 16.66 0.28
CA SER A 36 3.74 16.18 -1.06
C SER A 36 3.12 14.79 -0.99
N ASP A 37 2.34 14.43 -2.00
CA ASP A 37 1.75 13.08 -2.08
C ASP A 37 2.83 12.01 -2.08
N GLU A 38 3.94 12.25 -2.78
CA GLU A 38 5.07 11.33 -2.87
C GLU A 38 5.74 11.12 -1.51
N ALA A 39 6.04 12.21 -0.81
CA ALA A 39 6.65 12.14 0.53
C ALA A 39 5.71 11.48 1.54
N CYS A 40 4.43 11.80 1.45
CA CYS A 40 3.38 11.21 2.28
C CYS A 40 3.33 9.69 2.09
N ALA A 41 3.32 9.24 0.84
CA ALA A 41 3.24 7.81 0.53
C ALA A 41 4.43 7.04 1.10
N LEU A 42 5.65 7.57 0.94
CA LEU A 42 6.86 6.94 1.47
C LEU A 42 6.88 6.91 2.99
N ARG A 43 6.46 8.00 3.63
CA ARG A 43 6.43 8.10 5.09
C ARG A 43 5.41 7.13 5.70
N GLU A 44 4.20 7.10 5.16
CA GLU A 44 3.14 6.22 5.68
C GLU A 44 3.52 4.75 5.55
N VAL A 45 4.14 4.37 4.45
CA VAL A 45 4.63 3.00 4.25
C VAL A 45 5.69 2.65 5.30
N GLU A 46 6.64 3.53 5.55
CA GLU A 46 7.68 3.28 6.55
C GLU A 46 7.09 3.18 7.95
N GLU A 47 6.14 4.05 8.31
CA GLU A 47 5.50 4.01 9.63
C GLU A 47 4.71 2.72 9.85
N GLU A 48 3.99 2.24 8.84
CA GLU A 48 3.14 1.05 8.99
C GLU A 48 3.88 -0.27 8.83
N THR A 49 4.92 -0.30 8.01
CA THR A 49 5.58 -1.55 7.61
C THR A 49 7.07 -1.63 7.93
N GLY A 50 7.68 -0.53 8.35
CA GLY A 50 9.11 -0.47 8.60
C GLY A 50 9.97 -0.45 7.34
N LEU A 51 9.37 -0.53 6.16
CA LEU A 51 10.12 -0.58 4.91
C LEU A 51 10.48 0.81 4.41
N VAL A 52 11.77 1.03 4.18
CA VAL A 52 12.26 2.20 3.46
C VAL A 52 12.24 1.84 1.97
N CYS A 53 11.50 2.61 1.19
CA CYS A 53 11.26 2.29 -0.21
C CYS A 53 11.78 3.36 -1.15
N GLU A 54 12.00 2.96 -2.39
CA GLU A 54 12.21 3.87 -3.50
C GLU A 54 10.88 4.06 -4.22
N LEU A 55 10.57 5.31 -4.56
CA LEU A 55 9.33 5.66 -5.24
C LEU A 55 9.41 5.27 -6.71
N GLY A 56 8.37 4.59 -7.19
CA GLY A 56 8.19 4.28 -8.60
C GLY A 56 7.10 5.13 -9.23
N HIS A 57 6.45 4.58 -10.25
CA HIS A 57 5.42 5.30 -11.00
C HIS A 57 4.07 5.32 -10.26
N GLU A 58 3.23 6.29 -10.61
CA GLU A 58 1.86 6.35 -10.13
C GLU A 58 1.03 5.26 -10.83
N VAL A 59 0.34 4.45 -10.04
CA VAL A 59 -0.47 3.35 -10.55
C VAL A 59 -1.92 3.76 -10.72
N ALA A 60 -2.45 4.52 -9.77
CA ALA A 60 -3.85 4.92 -9.75
C ALA A 60 -4.05 6.16 -8.89
N ALA A 61 -5.13 6.88 -9.18
CA ALA A 61 -5.62 7.96 -8.31
C ALA A 61 -7.10 7.71 -8.07
N VAL A 62 -7.55 7.87 -6.84
CA VAL A 62 -8.94 7.67 -6.46
C VAL A 62 -9.47 8.96 -5.85
N GLU A 63 -10.61 9.40 -6.33
CA GLU A 63 -11.29 10.58 -5.80
C GLU A 63 -12.51 10.15 -5.00
N TYR A 64 -12.74 10.83 -3.88
CA TYR A 64 -13.91 10.58 -3.04
C TYR A 64 -14.24 11.85 -2.26
N GLU A 65 -15.40 11.88 -1.63
CA GLU A 65 -15.79 12.95 -0.73
C GLU A 65 -15.61 12.49 0.72
N ASP A 66 -15.07 13.38 1.58
CA ASP A 66 -14.99 13.10 3.01
C ASP A 66 -16.34 13.33 3.67
N ARG A 67 -16.41 13.15 5.00
CA ARG A 67 -17.65 13.32 5.76
C ARG A 67 -18.23 14.73 5.68
N ALA A 68 -17.39 15.72 5.42
CA ALA A 68 -17.83 17.12 5.27
C ALA A 68 -18.19 17.48 3.82
N GLY A 69 -18.20 16.50 2.92
CA GLY A 69 -18.50 16.71 1.49
C GLY A 69 -17.37 17.33 0.72
N ARG A 70 -16.14 17.37 1.27
CA ARG A 70 -14.99 17.95 0.60
C ARG A 70 -14.33 16.94 -0.34
N PRO A 71 -13.97 17.34 -1.57
CA PRO A 71 -13.29 16.42 -2.48
C PRO A 71 -11.90 16.05 -1.95
N LYS A 72 -11.60 14.75 -2.00
CA LYS A 72 -10.32 14.18 -1.60
C LYS A 72 -9.77 13.31 -2.71
N ARG A 73 -8.46 13.26 -2.81
CA ARG A 73 -7.77 12.45 -3.80
C ARG A 73 -6.67 11.65 -3.11
N VAL A 74 -6.63 10.36 -3.39
CA VAL A 74 -5.57 9.46 -2.92
C VAL A 74 -4.81 8.95 -4.14
N ARG A 75 -3.51 9.16 -4.16
CA ARG A 75 -2.64 8.69 -5.24
C ARG A 75 -1.88 7.47 -4.75
N TYR A 76 -1.85 6.44 -5.58
CA TYR A 76 -1.14 5.19 -5.28
C TYR A 76 0.08 5.08 -6.17
N PHE A 77 1.24 4.93 -5.54
CA PHE A 77 2.53 4.79 -6.23
C PHE A 77 3.08 3.39 -6.01
N ALA A 78 3.62 2.79 -7.06
CA ALA A 78 4.40 1.57 -6.90
C ALA A 78 5.73 1.92 -6.25
N MET A 79 6.14 1.14 -5.26
CA MET A 79 7.38 1.35 -4.51
C MET A 79 8.16 0.05 -4.45
N THR A 80 9.49 0.16 -4.42
CA THR A 80 10.37 -0.99 -4.27
C THR A 80 11.10 -0.87 -2.95
N PRO A 81 11.09 -1.92 -2.10
CA PRO A 81 11.82 -1.88 -0.83
C PRO A 81 13.32 -1.83 -1.08
N ARG A 82 14.02 -1.01 -0.29
CA ARG A 82 15.49 -0.96 -0.32
C ARG A 82 16.07 -2.22 0.30
N GLU A 83 17.23 -2.65 -0.20
CA GLU A 83 17.94 -3.80 0.35
C GLU A 83 18.23 -3.61 1.84
N GLY A 84 18.16 -4.71 2.58
CA GLY A 84 18.43 -4.71 4.01
C GLY A 84 17.25 -4.28 4.88
N THR A 85 16.09 -3.97 4.29
CA THR A 85 14.89 -3.65 5.06
C THR A 85 13.94 -4.85 5.05
N GLU A 86 13.29 -5.08 6.18
CA GLU A 86 12.31 -6.17 6.32
C GLU A 86 10.96 -5.59 6.75
N ALA A 87 9.89 -6.17 6.22
CA ALA A 87 8.55 -5.75 6.58
C ALA A 87 8.23 -6.18 8.02
N THR A 88 7.77 -5.22 8.82
CA THR A 88 7.33 -5.45 10.19
C THR A 88 6.00 -4.73 10.40
N ALA A 89 5.20 -5.22 11.34
CA ALA A 89 3.96 -4.55 11.71
C ALA A 89 4.26 -3.47 12.75
N ASP A 90 3.68 -2.29 12.57
CA ASP A 90 3.86 -1.18 13.52
C ASP A 90 2.66 -0.23 13.44
N ASN A 91 2.53 0.63 14.47
CA ASN A 91 1.43 1.57 14.62
C ASN A 91 0.06 0.87 14.65
N GLU A 92 -0.84 1.24 13.75
CA GLU A 92 -2.20 0.70 13.69
C GLU A 92 -2.29 -0.65 12.95
N VAL A 93 -1.15 -1.25 12.63
CA VAL A 93 -1.03 -2.49 11.86
C VAL A 93 -0.46 -3.58 12.76
N ASP A 94 -1.13 -4.73 12.81
CA ASP A 94 -0.69 -5.86 13.64
C ASP A 94 -0.09 -7.02 12.83
N ALA A 95 -0.22 -7.00 11.51
CA ALA A 95 0.34 -8.03 10.65
C ALA A 95 0.62 -7.49 9.26
N VAL A 96 1.64 -8.05 8.61
CA VAL A 96 1.97 -7.77 7.20
C VAL A 96 2.10 -9.09 6.45
N ARG A 97 1.73 -9.10 5.17
CA ARG A 97 1.88 -10.29 4.31
C ARG A 97 2.23 -9.87 2.89
N TRP A 98 3.18 -10.60 2.31
CA TRP A 98 3.44 -10.51 0.88
C TRP A 98 2.47 -11.42 0.15
N LEU A 99 1.77 -10.89 -0.84
CA LEU A 99 0.71 -11.59 -1.57
C LEU A 99 1.04 -11.68 -3.06
N THR A 100 0.90 -12.87 -3.62
CA THR A 100 0.88 -13.04 -5.07
C THR A 100 -0.42 -12.41 -5.63
N PRO A 101 -0.55 -12.24 -6.95
CA PRO A 101 -1.80 -11.73 -7.51
C PRO A 101 -3.04 -12.54 -7.09
N GLN A 102 -2.92 -13.86 -7.07
CA GLN A 102 -4.01 -14.72 -6.64
C GLN A 102 -4.35 -14.56 -5.17
N GLU A 103 -3.32 -14.49 -4.32
CA GLU A 103 -3.51 -14.27 -2.89
C GLU A 103 -4.10 -12.88 -2.59
N ALA A 104 -3.73 -11.87 -3.36
CA ALA A 104 -4.29 -10.52 -3.22
C ALA A 104 -5.80 -10.53 -3.48
N LEU A 105 -6.24 -11.25 -4.52
CA LEU A 105 -7.65 -11.40 -4.83
C LEU A 105 -8.41 -12.06 -3.67
N GLU A 106 -7.80 -13.04 -3.01
CA GLU A 106 -8.43 -13.79 -1.91
C GLU A 106 -8.36 -13.07 -0.57
N THR A 107 -7.35 -12.23 -0.34
CA THR A 107 -7.03 -11.70 0.98
C THR A 107 -7.47 -10.24 1.18
N LEU A 108 -7.27 -9.38 0.17
CA LEU A 108 -7.61 -7.97 0.31
C LEU A 108 -9.10 -7.79 0.51
N THR A 109 -9.45 -7.01 1.53
CA THR A 109 -10.85 -6.83 1.95
C THR A 109 -11.67 -6.03 0.93
N TYR A 110 -11.05 -5.02 0.32
CA TYR A 110 -11.77 -4.08 -0.53
C TYR A 110 -11.47 -4.31 -2.00
N ARG A 111 -12.52 -4.32 -2.81
CA ARG A 111 -12.39 -4.50 -4.26
C ARG A 111 -11.49 -3.46 -4.91
N ARG A 112 -11.55 -2.22 -4.42
CA ARG A 112 -10.68 -1.15 -4.92
C ARG A 112 -9.20 -1.52 -4.77
N ASP A 113 -8.83 -2.04 -3.60
CA ASP A 113 -7.45 -2.45 -3.33
C ASP A 113 -7.04 -3.61 -4.24
N VAL A 114 -7.93 -4.55 -4.50
CA VAL A 114 -7.66 -5.65 -5.43
C VAL A 114 -7.37 -5.12 -6.83
N GLU A 115 -8.18 -4.20 -7.32
CA GLU A 115 -8.00 -3.61 -8.65
C GLU A 115 -6.68 -2.83 -8.76
N ILE A 116 -6.33 -2.08 -7.73
CA ILE A 116 -5.05 -1.34 -7.68
C ILE A 116 -3.87 -2.30 -7.64
N ALA A 117 -3.97 -3.36 -6.83
CA ALA A 117 -2.94 -4.39 -6.74
C ALA A 117 -2.72 -5.09 -8.09
N GLU A 118 -3.80 -5.41 -8.80
CA GLU A 118 -3.72 -6.01 -10.13
C GLU A 118 -2.96 -5.12 -11.10
N ARG A 119 -3.25 -3.82 -11.10
CA ARG A 119 -2.54 -2.86 -11.94
C ARG A 119 -1.05 -2.78 -11.61
N ALA A 120 -0.71 -2.75 -10.32
CA ALA A 120 0.67 -2.67 -9.87
C ALA A 120 1.45 -3.92 -10.27
N LEU A 121 0.82 -5.09 -10.18
CA LEU A 121 1.46 -6.38 -10.46
C LEU A 121 1.49 -6.73 -11.94
N ALA A 122 0.73 -6.05 -12.78
CA ALA A 122 0.68 -6.28 -14.22
C ALA A 122 1.82 -5.62 -15.01
N THR A 123 2.58 -4.73 -14.38
CA THR A 123 3.64 -3.97 -15.05
C THR A 123 5.03 -4.56 -14.84
#